data_f17a477aded514ad919bc6b9127e0acf
#
_entry.id   f17a477aded514ad919bc6b9127e0acf
#
_cell.length_a   1.000
_cell.length_b   1.000
_cell.length_c   1.000
_cell.angle_alpha   90.00
_cell.angle_beta   90.00
_cell.angle_gamma   90.00
#
_symmetry.space_group_name_H-M   'P 1'
#
loop_
_entity.id
_entity.type
_entity.pdbx_description
1 polymer ?
#
loop_
_entity_poly.entity_id
_entity_poly.type
_entity_poly.pdbx_seq_one_letter_code
_entity_poly.pdbx_strand_id
1 'polypeptide(L)'
;MKLSKDKISSPEFWTDERCFITECLNSDKVKDFSLAIARVQPSVTTQLHRLRDTKEIYIIRKGSGLVMVGEEEFEVSVGDSVIIPANIPQRITNLSETEDLEFYCHCSPRFMPEVYENLEKN
;
A
#
# COMPACT_ATOMS: atom_id res chain seq x y z
N MET A 1 11.95 -10.00 -21.46
CA MET A 1 10.94 -11.08 -21.27
C MET A 1 9.59 -10.45 -20.93
N LYS A 2 8.53 -11.10 -21.38
CA LYS A 2 7.18 -10.64 -21.03
C LYS A 2 6.58 -11.52 -19.95
N LEU A 3 5.98 -10.92 -18.92
CA LEU A 3 5.13 -11.60 -17.96
C LEU A 3 3.68 -11.29 -18.32
N SER A 4 2.85 -12.33 -18.51
CA SER A 4 1.45 -12.13 -18.87
C SER A 4 0.67 -11.58 -17.69
N LYS A 5 -0.10 -10.50 -17.88
CA LYS A 5 -0.93 -9.90 -16.85
C LYS A 5 -1.89 -10.89 -16.18
N ASP A 6 -2.35 -11.88 -16.91
CA ASP A 6 -3.29 -12.89 -16.40
C ASP A 6 -2.67 -13.77 -15.30
N LYS A 7 -1.35 -13.78 -15.18
CA LYS A 7 -0.64 -14.63 -14.23
C LYS A 7 -0.01 -13.84 -13.08
N ILE A 8 0.13 -12.52 -13.22
CA ILE A 8 0.89 -11.69 -12.27
C ILE A 8 0.06 -10.56 -11.67
N SER A 9 -1.12 -10.30 -12.21
CA SER A 9 -1.98 -9.21 -11.76
C SER A 9 -3.32 -9.76 -11.28
N SER A 10 -4.11 -8.88 -10.65
CA SER A 10 -5.46 -9.20 -10.22
C SER A 10 -6.42 -8.06 -10.60
N PRO A 11 -7.73 -8.32 -10.70
CA PRO A 11 -8.71 -7.24 -10.64
C PRO A 11 -8.67 -6.60 -9.25
N GLU A 12 -9.29 -5.42 -9.12
CA GLU A 12 -9.40 -4.73 -7.84
C GLU A 12 -10.22 -5.57 -6.86
N PHE A 13 -9.76 -5.66 -5.60
CA PHE A 13 -10.46 -6.38 -4.53
C PHE A 13 -10.39 -5.62 -3.21
N TRP A 14 -11.40 -5.80 -2.38
CA TRP A 14 -11.47 -5.21 -1.04
C TRP A 14 -10.58 -5.98 -0.07
N THR A 15 -9.95 -5.24 0.85
CA THR A 15 -9.14 -5.84 1.91
C THR A 15 -9.60 -5.37 3.29
N ASP A 16 -9.25 -6.14 4.31
CA ASP A 16 -9.52 -5.77 5.71
C ASP A 16 -8.68 -4.58 6.18
N GLU A 17 -7.74 -4.12 5.36
CA GLU A 17 -7.01 -2.87 5.60
C GLU A 17 -7.91 -1.63 5.45
N ARG A 18 -9.14 -1.80 5.02
CA ARG A 18 -10.10 -0.76 4.66
C ARG A 18 -9.69 0.00 3.40
N CYS A 19 -9.13 -0.72 2.45
CA CYS A 19 -8.81 -0.19 1.14
C CYS A 19 -8.99 -1.25 0.05
N PHE A 20 -9.09 -0.79 -1.20
CA PHE A 20 -9.11 -1.65 -2.37
C PHE A 20 -7.69 -1.78 -2.92
N ILE A 21 -7.34 -2.97 -3.37
CA ILE A 21 -6.02 -3.27 -3.93
C ILE A 21 -6.19 -3.82 -5.34
N THR A 22 -5.35 -3.36 -6.25
CA THR A 22 -5.16 -3.95 -7.57
C THR A 22 -3.71 -4.40 -7.66
N GLU A 23 -3.46 -5.71 -7.75
CA GLU A 23 -2.11 -6.22 -7.98
C GLU A 23 -1.71 -5.94 -9.41
N CYS A 24 -0.60 -5.21 -9.61
CA CYS A 24 -0.03 -4.94 -10.94
C CYS A 24 1.00 -5.99 -11.31
N LEU A 25 1.87 -6.31 -10.37
CA LEU A 25 2.91 -7.33 -10.53
C LEU A 25 3.19 -7.96 -9.17
N ASN A 26 2.86 -9.24 -9.05
CA ASN A 26 3.30 -10.04 -7.91
C ASN A 26 3.47 -11.47 -8.38
N SER A 27 4.71 -11.90 -8.55
CA SER A 27 5.04 -13.18 -9.16
C SER A 27 6.24 -13.81 -8.49
N ASP A 28 6.24 -15.15 -8.40
CA ASP A 28 7.40 -15.89 -7.91
C ASP A 28 8.58 -15.84 -8.88
N LYS A 29 8.37 -15.33 -10.08
CA LYS A 29 9.43 -15.10 -11.06
C LYS A 29 10.18 -13.80 -10.84
N VAL A 30 9.60 -12.88 -10.05
CA VAL A 30 10.21 -11.62 -9.66
C VAL A 30 10.10 -11.51 -8.14
N LYS A 31 11.06 -12.11 -7.44
CA LYS A 31 10.99 -12.23 -5.98
C LYS A 31 11.44 -10.97 -5.25
N ASP A 32 12.17 -10.10 -5.91
CA ASP A 32 12.79 -8.92 -5.30
C ASP A 32 11.79 -7.78 -5.07
N PHE A 33 10.66 -7.75 -5.76
CA PHE A 33 9.64 -6.73 -5.52
C PHE A 33 8.27 -7.13 -6.05
N SER A 34 7.26 -6.39 -5.59
CA SER A 34 5.92 -6.42 -6.16
C SER A 34 5.40 -4.99 -6.29
N LEU A 35 4.38 -4.81 -7.13
CA LEU A 35 3.76 -3.52 -7.36
C LEU A 35 2.25 -3.66 -7.36
N ALA A 36 1.58 -2.82 -6.58
CA ALA A 36 0.12 -2.76 -6.49
C ALA A 36 -0.35 -1.31 -6.52
N ILE A 37 -1.64 -1.12 -6.74
CA ILE A 37 -2.29 0.16 -6.54
C ILE A 37 -3.27 -0.01 -5.40
N ALA A 38 -3.20 0.91 -4.42
CA ALA A 38 -4.17 1.01 -3.34
C ALA A 38 -5.13 2.16 -3.63
N ARG A 39 -6.41 1.94 -3.32
CA ARG A 39 -7.44 2.98 -3.42
C ARG A 39 -8.15 3.07 -2.08
N VAL A 40 -8.13 4.25 -1.48
CA VAL A 40 -8.73 4.53 -0.18
C VAL A 40 -9.88 5.50 -0.37
N GLN A 41 -11.07 5.10 0.08
CA GLN A 41 -12.27 5.93 -0.04
C GLN A 41 -12.19 7.20 0.79
N PRO A 42 -13.02 8.20 0.50
CA PRO A 42 -13.00 9.47 1.23
C PRO A 42 -13.11 9.29 2.75
N SER A 43 -12.32 10.04 3.49
CA SER A 43 -12.30 10.09 4.95
C SER A 43 -11.89 8.79 5.66
N VAL A 44 -11.47 7.77 4.92
CA VAL A 44 -11.09 6.48 5.49
C VAL A 44 -9.62 6.52 5.92
N THR A 45 -9.34 5.92 7.08
CA THR A 45 -7.98 5.62 7.55
C THR A 45 -7.75 4.12 7.41
N THR A 46 -6.68 3.73 6.75
CA THR A 46 -6.33 2.32 6.60
C THR A 46 -5.93 1.71 7.94
N GLN A 47 -5.94 0.39 8.00
CA GLN A 47 -5.61 -0.34 9.22
C GLN A 47 -4.15 -0.09 9.61
N LEU A 48 -3.90 0.15 10.91
CA LEU A 48 -2.54 0.22 11.42
C LEU A 48 -1.92 -1.18 11.32
N HIS A 49 -0.82 -1.27 10.59
CA HIS A 49 -0.16 -2.54 10.32
C HIS A 49 1.33 -2.33 10.12
N ARG A 50 2.07 -3.42 10.05
CA ARG A 50 3.46 -3.44 9.61
C ARG A 50 3.70 -4.64 8.71
N LEU A 51 4.71 -4.54 7.85
CA LEU A 51 5.14 -5.64 7.00
C LEU A 51 6.47 -6.18 7.54
N ARG A 52 6.46 -7.45 7.94
CA ARG A 52 7.67 -8.08 8.47
C ARG A 52 8.71 -8.26 7.38
N ASP A 53 9.93 -7.77 7.64
CA ASP A 53 11.10 -7.94 6.78
C ASP A 53 10.87 -7.48 5.33
N THR A 54 9.93 -6.53 5.14
CA THR A 54 9.52 -6.05 3.83
C THR A 54 9.46 -4.53 3.87
N LYS A 55 10.24 -3.89 2.99
CA LYS A 55 10.19 -2.44 2.79
C LYS A 55 9.08 -2.11 1.82
N GLU A 56 8.38 -0.99 2.06
CA GLU A 56 7.33 -0.53 1.16
C GLU A 56 7.57 0.93 0.78
N ILE A 57 7.29 1.25 -0.48
CA ILE A 57 7.32 2.63 -0.97
C ILE A 57 5.95 2.94 -1.54
N TYR A 58 5.34 4.06 -1.08
CA TYR A 58 4.16 4.61 -1.70
C TYR A 58 4.55 5.69 -2.69
N ILE A 59 3.86 5.75 -3.82
CA ILE A 59 3.94 6.89 -4.74
C ILE A 59 2.51 7.35 -4.97
N ILE A 60 2.20 8.58 -4.55
CA ILE A 60 0.84 9.10 -4.61
C ILE A 60 0.49 9.44 -6.05
N ARG A 61 -0.60 8.86 -6.55
CA ARG A 61 -1.04 9.09 -7.94
C ARG A 61 -2.31 9.93 -8.05
N LYS A 62 -3.12 9.99 -6.99
CA LYS A 62 -4.38 10.76 -6.99
C LYS A 62 -4.75 11.12 -5.57
N GLY A 63 -5.19 12.35 -5.35
CA GLY A 63 -5.68 12.80 -4.07
C GLY A 63 -4.60 13.24 -3.11
N SER A 64 -4.94 13.32 -1.84
CA SER A 64 -4.03 13.72 -0.76
C SER A 64 -4.28 12.87 0.47
N GLY A 65 -3.26 12.69 1.29
CA GLY A 65 -3.35 11.83 2.45
C GLY A 65 -2.51 12.33 3.62
N LEU A 66 -2.81 11.79 4.80
CA LEU A 66 -2.01 11.94 6.01
C LEU A 66 -1.39 10.58 6.31
N VAL A 67 -0.07 10.51 6.23
CA VAL A 67 0.67 9.24 6.42
C VAL A 67 1.27 9.21 7.80
N MET A 68 1.16 8.05 8.46
CA MET A 68 1.89 7.76 9.68
C MET A 68 2.90 6.64 9.41
N VAL A 69 4.17 6.92 9.68
CA VAL A 69 5.26 5.94 9.58
C VAL A 69 5.99 5.97 10.92
N GLY A 70 5.81 4.93 11.73
CA GLY A 70 6.31 4.92 13.09
C GLY A 70 5.71 6.07 13.89
N GLU A 71 6.57 6.94 14.41
CA GLU A 71 6.13 8.14 15.16
C GLU A 71 6.02 9.38 14.28
N GLU A 72 6.41 9.29 13.01
CA GLU A 72 6.31 10.41 12.09
C GLU A 72 4.92 10.49 11.47
N GLU A 73 4.41 11.70 11.31
CA GLU A 73 3.15 11.95 10.64
C GLU A 73 3.31 13.15 9.72
N PHE A 74 2.87 13.01 8.46
CA PHE A 74 3.03 14.06 7.46
C PHE A 74 1.99 13.95 6.35
N GLU A 75 1.66 15.07 5.73
CA GLU A 75 0.76 15.12 4.58
C GLU A 75 1.50 14.80 3.28
N VAL A 76 0.79 14.17 2.34
CA VAL A 76 1.31 13.84 1.01
C VAL A 76 0.29 14.21 -0.06
N SER A 77 0.79 14.49 -1.25
CA SER A 77 0.00 14.82 -2.43
C SER A 77 0.59 14.15 -3.67
N VAL A 78 -0.08 14.30 -4.80
CA VAL A 78 0.33 13.65 -6.06
C VAL A 78 1.80 13.91 -6.38
N GLY A 79 2.53 12.82 -6.65
CA GLY A 79 3.95 12.86 -6.96
C GLY A 79 4.87 12.63 -5.76
N ASP A 80 4.35 12.74 -4.53
CA ASP A 80 5.15 12.45 -3.34
C ASP A 80 5.40 10.96 -3.20
N SER A 81 6.58 10.63 -2.68
CA SER A 81 6.97 9.26 -2.34
C SER A 81 7.14 9.13 -0.84
N VAL A 82 6.69 8.00 -0.30
CA VAL A 82 6.83 7.67 1.13
C VAL A 82 7.64 6.39 1.24
N ILE A 83 8.71 6.43 2.02
CA ILE A 83 9.51 5.24 2.31
C ILE A 83 9.09 4.70 3.66
N ILE A 84 8.67 3.44 3.70
CA ILE A 84 8.29 2.74 4.91
C ILE A 84 9.27 1.61 5.13
N PRO A 85 10.20 1.75 6.09
CA PRO A 85 11.16 0.69 6.39
C PRO A 85 10.47 -0.59 6.84
N ALA A 86 11.16 -1.72 6.68
CA ALA A 86 10.64 -3.00 7.14
C ALA A 86 10.30 -2.95 8.64
N ASN A 87 9.23 -3.62 9.03
CA ASN A 87 8.79 -3.80 10.42
C ASN A 87 8.25 -2.52 11.10
N ILE A 88 8.14 -1.41 10.39
CA ILE A 88 7.68 -0.15 11.00
C ILE A 88 6.16 -0.02 10.82
N PRO A 89 5.42 0.32 11.91
CA PRO A 89 3.98 0.55 11.82
C PRO A 89 3.64 1.67 10.85
N GLN A 90 2.58 1.48 10.08
CA GLN A 90 2.15 2.42 9.06
C GLN A 90 0.63 2.46 8.92
N ARG A 91 0.11 3.60 8.50
CA ARG A 91 -1.27 3.78 8.02
C ARG A 91 -1.36 5.07 7.24
N ILE A 92 -2.42 5.22 6.46
CA ILE A 92 -2.68 6.45 5.71
C ILE A 92 -4.16 6.80 5.84
N THR A 93 -4.44 8.11 5.93
CA THR A 93 -5.79 8.65 5.97
C THR A 93 -6.04 9.44 4.69
N ASN A 94 -7.17 9.19 4.02
CA ASN A 94 -7.61 10.04 2.92
C ASN A 94 -8.20 11.32 3.49
N LEU A 95 -7.57 12.46 3.20
CA LEU A 95 -7.98 13.76 3.74
C LEU A 95 -9.17 14.37 3.01
N SER A 96 -9.54 13.84 1.83
CA SER A 96 -10.70 14.34 1.09
C SER A 96 -11.99 13.72 1.61
N GLU A 97 -13.07 14.50 1.63
CA GLU A 97 -14.41 14.00 1.95
C GLU A 97 -15.14 13.52 0.70
N THR A 98 -14.61 13.76 -0.50
CA THR A 98 -15.32 13.52 -1.76
C THR A 98 -14.55 12.70 -2.76
N GLU A 99 -13.23 12.70 -2.73
CA GLU A 99 -12.37 12.07 -3.73
C GLU A 99 -11.60 10.89 -3.16
N ASP A 100 -11.41 9.85 -3.97
CA ASP A 100 -10.55 8.72 -3.60
C ASP A 100 -9.08 9.13 -3.55
N LEU A 101 -8.34 8.49 -2.68
CA LEU A 101 -6.89 8.54 -2.64
C LEU A 101 -6.35 7.28 -3.31
N GLU A 102 -5.42 7.45 -4.25
CA GLU A 102 -4.77 6.31 -4.91
C GLU A 102 -3.27 6.46 -4.87
N PHE A 103 -2.60 5.35 -4.61
CA PHE A 103 -1.13 5.33 -4.60
C PHE A 103 -0.60 3.98 -5.01
N TYR A 104 0.60 3.99 -5.59
CA TYR A 104 1.33 2.75 -5.85
C TYR A 104 1.96 2.26 -4.56
N CYS A 105 1.97 0.94 -4.39
CA CYS A 105 2.66 0.25 -3.31
C CYS A 105 3.73 -0.64 -3.93
N HIS A 106 4.99 -0.30 -3.68
CA HIS A 106 6.13 -1.10 -4.13
C HIS A 106 6.72 -1.79 -2.91
N CYS A 107 6.65 -3.11 -2.86
CA CYS A 107 7.21 -3.92 -1.77
C CYS A 107 8.48 -4.63 -2.20
N SER A 108 9.49 -4.63 -1.35
CA SER A 108 10.73 -5.38 -1.56
C SER A 108 11.18 -6.08 -0.26
N PRO A 109 11.29 -7.42 -0.29
CA PRO A 109 10.92 -8.32 -1.38
C PRO A 109 9.44 -8.26 -1.74
N ARG A 110 8.99 -9.08 -2.70
CA ARG A 110 7.59 -9.10 -3.12
C ARG A 110 6.66 -9.31 -1.92
N PHE A 111 5.49 -8.68 -1.96
CA PHE A 111 4.49 -8.83 -0.90
C PHE A 111 3.98 -10.26 -0.84
N MET A 112 3.96 -10.83 0.37
CA MET A 112 3.34 -12.12 0.68
C MET A 112 2.38 -11.90 1.86
N PRO A 113 1.19 -12.51 1.86
CA PRO A 113 0.22 -12.30 2.94
C PRO A 113 0.79 -12.58 4.35
N GLU A 114 1.73 -13.50 4.48
CA GLU A 114 2.31 -13.89 5.76
C GLU A 114 3.09 -12.75 6.45
N VAL A 115 3.58 -11.76 5.68
CA VAL A 115 4.34 -10.66 6.26
C VAL A 115 3.45 -9.57 6.85
N TYR A 116 2.17 -9.54 6.49
CA TYR A 116 1.22 -8.54 6.98
C TYR A 116 0.86 -8.81 8.43
N GLU A 117 1.04 -7.83 9.29
CA GLU A 117 0.69 -7.92 10.70
C GLU A 117 -0.24 -6.77 11.08
N ASN A 118 -1.49 -7.10 11.42
CA ASN A 118 -2.47 -6.16 11.92
C ASN A 118 -2.08 -5.74 13.34
N LEU A 119 -1.93 -4.44 13.57
CA LEU A 119 -1.55 -3.89 14.87
C LEU A 119 -2.73 -3.26 15.61
N GLU A 120 -3.93 -3.30 15.04
CA GLU A 120 -5.12 -2.80 15.72
C GLU A 120 -5.65 -3.85 16.68
N LYS A 121 -6.01 -3.39 17.87
CA LYS A 121 -6.64 -4.25 18.86
C LYS A 121 -8.15 -4.23 18.65
N ASN A 122 -8.73 -5.42 18.66
CA ASN A 122 -10.18 -5.57 18.58
C ASN A 122 -10.73 -5.94 19.93
#